data_153bddeb2b240c570bf1d88252d65fcc
#
_entry.id   153bddeb2b240c570bf1d88252d65fcc
#
_cell.length_a   1.000
_cell.length_b   1.000
_cell.length_c   1.000
_cell.angle_alpha   90.00
_cell.angle_beta   90.00
_cell.angle_gamma   90.00
#
_symmetry.space_group_name_H-M   'P 1'
#
loop_
_entity.id
_entity.type
_entity.pdbx_description
1 polymer ?
#
loop_
_entity_poly.entity_id
_entity_poly.type
_entity_poly.pdbx_seq_one_letter_code
_entity_poly.pdbx_strand_id
1 'polypeptide(L)'
;MMKEFAYKNSMQVPRLEKITVNVGLGEATQNIKALDSAVAEITAITGQKPVVTRAKKSIANFKLRQGVPIGCMVTLRQERMYEFLDRLIHVALPRVRDFKGISDRSFDGRGNYSLGLHEQIIFPEIQADKVDKARGMTVSFITNAQTDQEGRTLLKLLGMPFAS
;
A
#
# COMPACT_ATOMS: atom_id res chain seq x y z
N MET A 1 20.95 11.57 3.20
CA MET A 1 21.28 10.28 3.85
C MET A 1 22.78 10.02 4.02
N MET A 2 23.61 10.15 2.99
CA MET A 2 25.05 9.87 3.14
C MET A 2 25.74 10.65 4.26
N LYS A 3 25.41 11.93 4.41
CA LYS A 3 25.97 12.76 5.46
C LYS A 3 25.43 12.44 6.87
N GLU A 4 24.19 12.02 6.94
CA GLU A 4 23.48 11.76 8.19
C GLU A 4 23.87 10.42 8.82
N PHE A 5 24.01 9.39 8.01
CA PHE A 5 24.33 8.03 8.45
C PHE A 5 25.79 7.61 8.21
N ALA A 6 26.62 8.54 7.73
CA ALA A 6 28.06 8.31 7.49
C ALA A 6 28.37 7.06 6.64
N TYR A 7 27.61 6.84 5.59
CA TYR A 7 27.88 5.73 4.66
C TYR A 7 29.20 5.93 3.94
N LYS A 8 29.96 4.84 3.85
CA LYS A 8 31.27 4.84 3.15
C LYS A 8 31.14 4.78 1.63
N ASN A 9 30.04 4.22 1.14
CA ASN A 9 29.81 4.02 -0.29
C ASN A 9 28.36 4.41 -0.63
N SER A 10 28.17 5.04 -1.79
CA SER A 10 26.84 5.40 -2.28
C SER A 10 25.93 4.18 -2.45
N MET A 11 26.49 2.99 -2.68
CA MET A 11 25.70 1.76 -2.78
C MET A 11 25.15 1.26 -1.43
N GLN A 12 25.64 1.80 -0.33
CA GLN A 12 25.11 1.47 1.01
C GLN A 12 23.84 2.25 1.35
N VAL A 13 23.55 3.33 0.62
CA VAL A 13 22.36 4.16 0.85
C VAL A 13 21.10 3.31 0.62
N PRO A 14 20.17 3.27 1.59
CA PRO A 14 18.92 2.55 1.41
C PRO A 14 18.12 3.04 0.23
N ARG A 15 17.38 2.15 -0.39
CA ARG A 15 16.49 2.44 -1.50
C ARG A 15 15.19 1.68 -1.35
N LEU A 16 14.17 2.19 -2.00
CA LEU A 16 12.87 1.53 -2.06
C LEU A 16 12.97 0.36 -3.05
N GLU A 17 12.64 -0.84 -2.60
CA GLU A 17 12.70 -2.06 -3.42
C GLU A 17 11.39 -2.36 -4.11
N LYS A 18 10.29 -2.26 -3.37
CA LYS A 18 8.94 -2.52 -3.90
C LYS A 18 7.87 -1.86 -3.05
N ILE A 19 6.72 -1.64 -3.66
CA ILE A 19 5.49 -1.23 -2.97
C ILE A 19 4.45 -2.32 -3.20
N THR A 20 3.85 -2.81 -2.14
CA THR A 20 2.78 -3.80 -2.20
C THR A 20 1.48 -3.14 -1.78
N VAL A 21 0.46 -3.25 -2.62
CA VAL A 21 -0.89 -2.77 -2.31
C VAL A 21 -1.78 -3.99 -2.10
N ASN A 22 -2.41 -4.08 -0.94
CA ASN A 22 -3.27 -5.19 -0.56
C ASN A 22 -4.65 -4.69 -0.17
N VAL A 23 -5.68 -5.37 -0.66
CA VAL A 23 -7.07 -5.13 -0.26
C VAL A 23 -7.63 -6.44 0.30
N GLY A 24 -7.99 -6.43 1.58
CA GLY A 24 -8.65 -7.54 2.23
C GLY A 24 -10.17 -7.45 2.04
N LEU A 25 -10.80 -8.50 1.54
CA LEU A 25 -12.22 -8.55 1.24
C LEU A 25 -12.88 -9.74 1.94
N GLY A 26 -13.20 -9.57 3.22
CA GLY A 26 -13.95 -10.57 3.98
C GLY A 26 -15.32 -10.86 3.37
N GLU A 27 -15.95 -9.88 2.74
CA GLU A 27 -17.25 -10.03 2.08
C GLU A 27 -17.19 -10.83 0.77
N ALA A 28 -16.00 -11.01 0.18
CA ALA A 28 -15.85 -11.80 -1.05
C ALA A 28 -16.24 -13.26 -0.85
N THR A 29 -16.26 -13.74 0.39
CA THR A 29 -16.75 -15.09 0.71
C THR A 29 -18.24 -15.26 0.40
N GLN A 30 -19.00 -14.18 0.42
CA GLN A 30 -20.44 -14.14 0.17
C GLN A 30 -20.79 -13.41 -1.13
N ASN A 31 -19.92 -12.55 -1.63
CA ASN A 31 -20.19 -11.71 -2.80
C ASN A 31 -18.96 -11.60 -3.71
N ILE A 32 -18.93 -12.42 -4.76
CA ILE A 32 -17.84 -12.44 -5.75
C ILE A 32 -17.74 -11.12 -6.52
N LYS A 33 -18.85 -10.41 -6.71
CA LYS A 33 -18.86 -9.12 -7.41
C LYS A 33 -18.01 -8.07 -6.68
N ALA A 34 -17.94 -8.13 -5.37
CA ALA A 34 -17.08 -7.25 -4.59
C ALA A 34 -15.60 -7.46 -4.93
N LEU A 35 -15.19 -8.71 -5.14
CA LEU A 35 -13.84 -9.05 -5.57
C LEU A 35 -13.54 -8.50 -6.96
N ASP A 36 -14.43 -8.67 -7.92
CA ASP A 36 -14.25 -8.17 -9.28
C ASP A 36 -14.14 -6.65 -9.30
N SER A 37 -14.96 -5.97 -8.50
CA SER A 37 -14.89 -4.51 -8.35
C SER A 37 -13.55 -4.07 -7.77
N ALA A 38 -13.05 -4.75 -6.75
CA ALA A 38 -11.77 -4.44 -6.12
C ALA A 38 -10.60 -4.67 -7.08
N VAL A 39 -10.63 -5.75 -7.85
CA VAL A 39 -9.61 -6.04 -8.88
C VAL A 39 -9.58 -4.93 -9.93
N ALA A 40 -10.75 -4.50 -10.40
CA ALA A 40 -10.85 -3.41 -11.39
C ALA A 40 -10.32 -2.08 -10.82
N GLU A 41 -10.67 -1.76 -9.58
CA GLU A 41 -10.21 -0.54 -8.91
C GLU A 41 -8.69 -0.53 -8.72
N ILE A 42 -8.12 -1.62 -8.23
CA ILE A 42 -6.66 -1.71 -8.04
C ILE A 42 -5.92 -1.68 -9.39
N THR A 43 -6.48 -2.30 -10.42
CA THR A 43 -5.91 -2.22 -11.77
C THR A 43 -5.89 -0.77 -12.27
N ALA A 44 -6.95 -0.02 -12.03
CA ALA A 44 -7.03 1.39 -12.41
C ALA A 44 -6.03 2.27 -11.63
N ILE A 45 -5.88 2.01 -10.33
CA ILE A 45 -4.99 2.78 -9.46
C ILE A 45 -3.51 2.51 -9.78
N THR A 46 -3.14 1.25 -9.94
CA THR A 46 -1.73 0.84 -10.06
C THR A 46 -1.25 0.66 -11.50
N GLY A 47 -2.17 0.51 -12.43
CA GLY A 47 -1.84 0.19 -13.83
C GLY A 47 -1.40 -1.26 -14.05
N GLN A 48 -1.50 -2.11 -13.04
CA GLN A 48 -1.11 -3.51 -13.09
C GLN A 48 -2.21 -4.38 -12.51
N LYS A 49 -2.50 -5.52 -13.16
CA LYS A 49 -3.53 -6.45 -12.69
C LYS A 49 -3.09 -7.13 -11.39
N PRO A 50 -3.89 -7.03 -10.32
CA PRO A 50 -3.56 -7.67 -9.04
C PRO A 50 -3.75 -9.18 -9.10
N VAL A 51 -3.08 -9.88 -8.18
CA VAL A 51 -3.26 -11.30 -7.95
C VAL A 51 -4.36 -11.47 -6.90
N VAL A 52 -5.30 -12.36 -7.17
CA VAL A 52 -6.34 -12.71 -6.21
C VAL A 52 -5.73 -13.59 -5.11
N THR A 53 -5.88 -13.14 -3.86
CA THR A 53 -5.42 -13.91 -2.71
C THR A 53 -6.51 -14.84 -2.20
N ARG A 54 -6.12 -16.07 -1.86
CA ARG A 54 -7.07 -17.12 -1.44
C ARG A 54 -6.75 -17.58 -0.03
N ALA A 55 -7.79 -18.03 0.67
CA ALA A 55 -7.65 -18.56 2.03
C ALA A 55 -6.76 -19.82 2.03
N LYS A 56 -5.78 -19.85 2.92
CA LYS A 56 -4.89 -21.00 3.10
C LYS A 56 -5.49 -22.06 4.00
N LYS A 57 -6.38 -21.67 4.91
CA LYS A 57 -7.03 -22.57 5.89
C LYS A 57 -8.51 -22.25 5.98
N SER A 58 -9.28 -23.28 6.34
CA SER A 58 -10.70 -23.13 6.64
C SER A 58 -10.88 -22.69 8.09
N ILE A 59 -11.71 -21.64 8.31
CA ILE A 59 -12.04 -21.11 9.63
C ILE A 59 -13.55 -21.02 9.75
N ALA A 60 -14.15 -21.90 10.57
CA ALA A 60 -15.60 -22.01 10.70
C ALA A 60 -16.26 -20.75 11.24
N ASN A 61 -15.63 -20.06 12.20
CA ASN A 61 -16.16 -18.83 12.80
C ASN A 61 -16.33 -17.70 11.78
N PHE A 62 -15.51 -17.68 10.74
CA PHE A 62 -15.58 -16.69 9.66
C PHE A 62 -16.29 -17.22 8.42
N LYS A 63 -16.89 -18.42 8.48
CA LYS A 63 -17.50 -19.10 7.34
C LYS A 63 -16.55 -19.20 6.13
N LEU A 64 -15.28 -19.35 6.41
CA LEU A 64 -14.19 -19.35 5.44
C LEU A 64 -13.77 -20.78 5.13
N ARG A 65 -13.69 -21.12 3.85
CA ARG A 65 -13.16 -22.40 3.37
C ARG A 65 -11.83 -22.18 2.66
N GLN A 66 -10.94 -23.15 2.74
CA GLN A 66 -9.68 -23.15 2.03
C GLN A 66 -9.91 -22.96 0.52
N GLY A 67 -9.12 -22.07 -0.10
CA GLY A 67 -9.20 -21.79 -1.53
C GLY A 67 -10.21 -20.71 -1.93
N VAL A 68 -11.02 -20.20 -1.00
CA VAL A 68 -11.96 -19.11 -1.28
C VAL A 68 -11.20 -17.79 -1.44
N PRO A 69 -11.52 -16.98 -2.49
CA PRO A 69 -10.91 -15.65 -2.63
C PRO A 69 -11.24 -14.75 -1.45
N ILE A 70 -10.24 -14.12 -0.86
CA ILE A 70 -10.40 -13.23 0.31
C ILE A 70 -9.83 -11.83 0.10
N GLY A 71 -9.24 -11.56 -1.06
CA GLY A 71 -8.69 -10.26 -1.36
C GLY A 71 -7.91 -10.26 -2.64
N CYS A 72 -7.22 -9.15 -2.86
CA CYS A 72 -6.30 -9.02 -3.99
C CYS A 72 -5.07 -8.22 -3.58
N MET A 73 -3.96 -8.44 -4.26
CA MET A 73 -2.68 -7.83 -3.96
C MET A 73 -1.90 -7.56 -5.25
N VAL A 74 -1.18 -6.46 -5.29
CA VAL A 74 -0.27 -6.14 -6.38
C VAL A 74 1.07 -5.71 -5.82
N THR A 75 2.14 -6.11 -6.49
CA THR A 75 3.51 -5.69 -6.16
C THR A 75 4.04 -4.81 -7.27
N LEU A 76 4.42 -3.58 -6.92
CA LEU A 76 4.95 -2.60 -7.85
C LEU A 76 6.46 -2.46 -7.66
N ARG A 77 7.20 -2.44 -8.77
CA ARG A 77 8.67 -2.32 -8.79
C ARG A 77 9.09 -1.32 -9.85
N GLN A 78 10.27 -0.74 -9.68
CA GLN A 78 10.91 0.16 -10.64
C GLN A 78 10.02 1.36 -11.01
N GLU A 79 9.82 1.65 -12.27
CA GLU A 79 9.08 2.82 -12.72
C GLU A 79 7.65 2.88 -12.19
N ARG A 80 6.93 1.77 -12.22
CA ARG A 80 5.54 1.71 -11.73
C ARG A 80 5.45 1.99 -10.24
N MET A 81 6.44 1.55 -9.49
CA MET A 81 6.55 1.82 -8.06
C MET A 81 6.70 3.32 -7.80
N TYR A 82 7.62 3.97 -8.50
CA TYR A 82 7.85 5.41 -8.33
C TYR A 82 6.69 6.27 -8.84
N GLU A 83 6.06 5.87 -9.94
CA GLU A 83 4.86 6.54 -10.44
C GLU A 83 3.71 6.46 -9.44
N PHE A 84 3.50 5.29 -8.87
CA PHE A 84 2.48 5.09 -7.83
C PHE A 84 2.80 5.93 -6.58
N LEU A 85 4.05 5.91 -6.14
CA LEU A 85 4.49 6.70 -4.97
C LEU A 85 4.25 8.19 -5.19
N ASP A 86 4.61 8.70 -6.36
CA ASP A 86 4.40 10.11 -6.71
C ASP A 86 2.92 10.49 -6.65
N ARG A 87 2.05 9.71 -7.28
CA ARG A 87 0.60 9.95 -7.24
C ARG A 87 0.03 9.83 -5.84
N LEU A 88 0.51 8.88 -5.04
CA LEU A 88 0.08 8.72 -3.67
C LEU A 88 0.41 9.95 -2.84
N ILE A 89 1.63 10.45 -2.91
CA ILE A 89 2.11 11.58 -2.12
C ILE A 89 1.46 12.89 -2.55
N HIS A 90 1.41 13.16 -3.85
CA HIS A 90 1.02 14.48 -4.35
C HIS A 90 -0.46 14.62 -4.69
N VAL A 91 -1.15 13.52 -4.96
CA VAL A 91 -2.55 13.56 -5.41
C VAL A 91 -3.47 12.87 -4.42
N ALA A 92 -3.17 11.63 -4.03
CA ALA A 92 -4.08 10.83 -3.20
C ALA A 92 -4.11 11.26 -1.74
N LEU A 93 -2.95 11.35 -1.09
CA LEU A 93 -2.89 11.72 0.34
C LEU A 93 -3.48 13.09 0.65
N PRO A 94 -3.25 14.15 -0.15
CA PRO A 94 -3.90 15.44 0.09
C PRO A 94 -5.43 15.40 0.01
N ARG A 95 -6.01 14.39 -0.63
CA ARG A 95 -7.47 14.22 -0.74
C ARG A 95 -8.08 13.44 0.42
N VAL A 96 -7.25 12.91 1.31
CA VAL A 96 -7.74 12.26 2.54
C VAL A 96 -8.43 13.31 3.42
N ARG A 97 -9.62 12.97 3.93
CA ARG A 97 -10.39 13.86 4.80
C ARG A 97 -9.60 14.16 6.08
N ASP A 98 -9.49 15.44 6.43
CA ASP A 98 -8.78 15.94 7.63
C ASP A 98 -7.32 15.45 7.71
N PHE A 99 -6.65 15.42 6.57
CA PHE A 99 -5.29 14.92 6.49
C PHE A 99 -4.31 15.83 7.25
N LYS A 100 -3.64 15.26 8.26
CA LYS A 100 -2.65 15.96 9.11
C LYS A 100 -1.25 15.32 9.04
N GLY A 101 -1.01 14.50 8.06
CA GLY A 101 0.20 13.70 7.94
C GLY A 101 -0.04 12.24 8.29
N ILE A 102 0.94 11.40 7.98
CA ILE A 102 0.88 9.96 8.27
C ILE A 102 1.70 9.64 9.51
N SER A 103 1.30 8.60 10.23
CA SER A 103 2.00 8.15 11.44
C SER A 103 3.39 7.63 11.10
N ASP A 104 4.37 7.97 11.93
CA ASP A 104 5.73 7.45 11.82
C ASP A 104 5.96 6.16 12.64
N ARG A 105 4.88 5.62 13.23
CA ARG A 105 4.95 4.46 14.13
C ARG A 105 4.71 3.11 13.46
N SER A 106 4.45 3.11 12.15
CA SER A 106 4.07 1.90 11.42
C SER A 106 5.26 1.21 10.73
N PHE A 107 6.45 1.33 11.28
CA PHE A 107 7.63 0.60 10.85
C PHE A 107 7.72 -0.76 11.53
N ASP A 108 8.32 -1.74 10.84
CA ASP A 108 8.40 -3.14 11.28
C ASP A 108 9.65 -3.49 12.09
N GLY A 109 10.53 -2.54 12.36
CA GLY A 109 11.82 -2.75 13.00
C GLY A 109 12.98 -2.96 12.01
N ARG A 110 12.70 -3.09 10.71
CA ARG A 110 13.69 -3.34 9.65
C ARG A 110 13.64 -2.32 8.52
N GLY A 111 13.04 -1.16 8.76
CA GLY A 111 12.97 -0.09 7.79
C GLY A 111 11.83 -0.19 6.78
N ASN A 112 10.93 -1.15 6.91
CA ASN A 112 9.73 -1.26 6.09
C ASN A 112 8.57 -0.52 6.75
N TYR A 113 7.73 0.11 5.94
CA TYR A 113 6.61 0.93 6.42
C TYR A 113 5.30 0.45 5.83
N SER A 114 4.24 0.47 6.64
CA SER A 114 2.88 0.12 6.20
C SER A 114 1.93 1.27 6.46
N LEU A 115 1.16 1.63 5.44
CA LEU A 115 0.17 2.70 5.48
C LEU A 115 -1.21 2.12 5.23
N GLY A 116 -2.15 2.36 6.15
CA GLY A 116 -3.55 2.01 5.97
C GLY A 116 -4.33 3.17 5.38
N LEU A 117 -5.03 2.92 4.28
CA LEU A 117 -5.94 3.87 3.65
C LEU A 117 -7.37 3.37 3.83
N HIS A 118 -8.27 4.25 4.26
CA HIS A 118 -9.65 3.86 4.57
C HIS A 118 -10.55 3.83 3.35
N GLU A 119 -10.23 4.61 2.32
CA GLU A 119 -11.09 4.77 1.14
C GLU A 119 -10.26 4.76 -0.15
N GLN A 120 -10.75 4.06 -1.17
CA GLN A 120 -10.09 4.04 -2.48
C GLN A 120 -10.40 5.29 -3.33
N ILE A 121 -11.42 6.05 -2.97
CA ILE A 121 -11.85 7.24 -3.73
C ILE A 121 -10.87 8.41 -3.69
N ILE A 122 -9.86 8.36 -2.82
CA ILE A 122 -8.79 9.36 -2.78
C ILE A 122 -7.94 9.35 -4.05
N PHE A 123 -7.92 8.24 -4.79
CA PHE A 123 -7.21 8.16 -6.05
C PHE A 123 -8.07 8.73 -7.20
N PRO A 124 -7.50 9.62 -8.04
CA PRO A 124 -8.28 10.27 -9.11
C PRO A 124 -8.74 9.30 -10.21
N GLU A 125 -8.08 8.15 -10.33
CA GLU A 125 -8.47 7.10 -11.28
C GLU A 125 -9.79 6.44 -10.92
N ILE A 126 -10.23 6.57 -9.67
CA ILE A 126 -11.48 6.00 -9.19
C ILE A 126 -12.59 7.05 -9.28
N GLN A 127 -13.66 6.71 -9.99
CA GLN A 127 -14.85 7.56 -10.10
C GLN A 127 -15.77 7.26 -8.93
N ALA A 128 -16.02 8.25 -8.09
CA ALA A 128 -16.85 8.12 -6.89
C ALA A 128 -18.26 7.60 -7.21
N ASP A 129 -18.81 7.99 -8.36
CA ASP A 129 -20.13 7.57 -8.82
C ASP A 129 -20.27 6.08 -9.10
N LYS A 130 -19.15 5.43 -9.43
CA LYS A 130 -19.10 4.00 -9.78
C LYS A 130 -18.70 3.11 -8.61
N VAL A 131 -18.38 3.70 -7.47
CA VAL A 131 -17.97 2.97 -6.28
C VAL A 131 -19.23 2.52 -5.53
N ASP A 132 -19.35 1.22 -5.35
CA ASP A 132 -20.46 0.61 -4.61
C ASP A 132 -20.26 0.72 -3.09
N LYS A 133 -19.00 0.63 -2.64
CA LYS A 133 -18.66 0.66 -1.22
C LYS A 133 -17.23 1.15 -1.02
N ALA A 134 -16.99 1.93 0.04
CA ALA A 134 -15.65 2.32 0.44
C ALA A 134 -14.86 1.08 0.86
N ARG A 135 -13.66 0.92 0.31
CA ARG A 135 -12.76 -0.20 0.62
C ARG A 135 -11.44 0.34 1.11
N GLY A 136 -11.03 -0.14 2.27
CA GLY A 136 -9.70 0.14 2.80
C GLY A 136 -8.64 -0.68 2.07
N MET A 137 -7.43 -0.16 2.06
CA MET A 137 -6.27 -0.87 1.51
C MET A 137 -5.05 -0.61 2.37
N THR A 138 -4.11 -1.54 2.32
CA THR A 138 -2.81 -1.40 2.97
C THR A 138 -1.74 -1.25 1.91
N VAL A 139 -0.96 -0.19 2.02
CA VAL A 139 0.19 0.06 1.14
C VAL A 139 1.45 -0.19 1.96
N SER A 140 2.26 -1.15 1.56
CA SER A 140 3.50 -1.51 2.23
C SER A 140 4.69 -1.08 1.39
N PHE A 141 5.60 -0.34 2.02
CA PHE A 141 6.83 0.16 1.39
C PHE A 141 8.00 -0.70 1.87
N ILE A 142 8.55 -1.50 0.98
CA ILE A 142 9.65 -2.41 1.29
C ILE A 142 10.96 -1.77 0.84
N THR A 143 11.86 -1.59 1.80
CA THR A 143 13.17 -0.98 1.58
C THR A 143 14.29 -1.96 1.91
N ASN A 144 15.52 -1.64 1.51
CA ASN A 144 16.69 -2.38 1.94
C ASN A 144 17.41 -1.73 3.14
N ALA A 145 16.73 -0.82 3.83
CA ALA A 145 17.24 -0.22 5.06
C ALA A 145 17.38 -1.27 6.15
N GLN A 146 18.36 -1.10 7.03
CA GLN A 146 18.60 -2.02 8.14
C GLN A 146 17.85 -1.61 9.41
N THR A 147 17.55 -0.32 9.55
CA THR A 147 16.87 0.24 10.74
C THR A 147 15.66 1.08 10.32
N ASP A 148 14.73 1.26 11.24
CA ASP A 148 13.54 2.11 11.01
C ASP A 148 13.93 3.58 10.80
N GLN A 149 14.98 4.05 11.46
CA GLN A 149 15.45 5.43 11.29
C GLN A 149 15.93 5.66 9.86
N GLU A 150 16.68 4.72 9.27
CA GLU A 150 17.08 4.79 7.88
C GLU A 150 15.88 4.77 6.93
N GLY A 151 14.93 3.87 7.17
CA GLY A 151 13.70 3.77 6.39
C GLY A 151 12.86 5.03 6.46
N ARG A 152 12.71 5.60 7.66
CA ARG A 152 11.98 6.86 7.87
C ARG A 152 12.62 8.01 7.11
N THR A 153 13.94 8.16 7.21
CA THR A 153 14.68 9.21 6.52
C THR A 153 14.56 9.04 4.99
N LEU A 154 14.68 7.81 4.50
CA LEU A 154 14.50 7.52 3.07
C LEU A 154 13.13 7.96 2.58
N LEU A 155 12.05 7.55 3.25
CA LEU A 155 10.68 7.90 2.85
C LEU A 155 10.42 9.39 2.97
N LYS A 156 10.94 10.04 4.00
CA LYS A 156 10.82 11.48 4.19
C LYS A 156 11.48 12.25 3.05
N LEU A 157 12.68 11.84 2.62
CA LEU A 157 13.39 12.46 1.50
C LEU A 157 12.71 12.21 0.16
N LEU A 158 11.95 11.12 0.03
CA LEU A 158 11.12 10.84 -1.14
C LEU A 158 9.83 11.66 -1.16
N GLY A 159 9.53 12.39 -0.09
CA GLY A 159 8.38 13.29 0.00
C GLY A 159 7.22 12.80 0.86
N MET A 160 7.38 11.70 1.60
CA MET A 160 6.31 11.19 2.47
C MET A 160 5.96 12.19 3.57
N PRO A 161 4.68 12.57 3.70
CA PRO A 161 4.24 13.61 4.64
C PRO A 161 4.01 13.04 6.04
N PHE A 162 5.06 12.71 6.75
CA PHE A 162 4.93 12.26 8.14
C PHE A 162 4.42 13.38 9.03
N ALA A 163 3.55 13.04 9.99
CA ALA A 163 3.07 13.97 10.98
C ALA A 163 4.22 14.41 11.90
N SER A 164 4.26 15.68 12.22
CA SER A 164 5.25 16.27 13.15
C SER A 164 4.89 16.00 14.62
#